data_8e51e1c16178f152b15b6850aae773d3
#
_entry.id   8e51e1c16178f152b15b6850aae773d3
#
_cell.length_a   1.000
_cell.length_b   1.000
_cell.length_c   1.000
_cell.angle_alpha   90.00
_cell.angle_beta   90.00
_cell.angle_gamma   90.00
#
_symmetry.space_group_name_H-M   'P 1'
#
loop_
_entity.id
_entity.type
_entity.pdbx_description
1 polymer ?
#
loop_
_entity_poly.entity_id
_entity_poly.type
_entity_poly.pdbx_seq_one_letter_code
_entity_poly.pdbx_strand_id
1 'polypeptide(L)'
;MTKSTDILISTHILSGKNKTYDTFTKYISSDFRTIKASNPHEYIEFCWNSYETKCPKAAKTQSLNGKVFEAVVATCLYREGILPMFLQAQVTFVPNVDFDIVLFKEERRSPIGISIKTSLRERYKQADLEAVALKYVHRNAENYLISLQSSEVDTVKKKLKDGSLLGLNRIIAADTPEFDDLISE
;
A
#
# COMPACT_ATOMS: atom_id res chain seq x y z
N MET A 1 -5.26 4.61 35.04
CA MET A 1 -4.48 3.98 33.95
C MET A 1 -5.33 4.03 32.69
N THR A 2 -5.09 4.97 31.84
CA THR A 2 -5.75 5.08 30.52
C THR A 2 -5.30 3.87 29.69
N LYS A 3 -6.24 2.96 29.32
CA LYS A 3 -5.96 1.88 28.38
C LYS A 3 -5.39 2.53 27.12
N SER A 4 -4.13 2.23 26.81
CA SER A 4 -3.55 2.56 25.51
C SER A 4 -4.47 1.96 24.45
N THR A 5 -5.21 2.80 23.76
CA THR A 5 -6.09 2.35 22.68
C THR A 5 -5.16 1.88 21.57
N ASP A 6 -5.27 0.61 21.20
CA ASP A 6 -4.45 0.02 20.13
C ASP A 6 -4.68 0.81 18.84
N ILE A 7 -3.74 1.69 18.51
CA ILE A 7 -3.92 2.68 17.44
C ILE A 7 -4.18 2.03 16.07
N LEU A 8 -3.51 0.92 15.73
CA LEU A 8 -3.72 0.21 14.47
C LEU A 8 -5.15 -0.34 14.32
N ILE A 9 -5.78 -0.68 15.45
CA ILE A 9 -7.14 -1.22 15.47
C ILE A 9 -8.15 -0.06 15.51
N SER A 10 -7.91 0.96 16.34
CA SER A 10 -8.83 2.11 16.46
C SER A 10 -8.89 2.97 15.20
N THR A 11 -7.86 2.95 14.38
CA THR A 11 -7.83 3.58 13.05
C THR A 11 -8.33 2.67 11.92
N HIS A 12 -8.76 1.45 12.25
CA HIS A 12 -9.19 0.42 11.30
C HIS A 12 -8.15 0.01 10.25
N ILE A 13 -6.86 0.30 10.49
CA ILE A 13 -5.76 -0.16 9.63
C ILE A 13 -5.61 -1.68 9.73
N LEU A 14 -5.81 -2.23 10.91
CA LEU A 14 -5.91 -3.66 11.11
C LEU A 14 -7.24 -4.01 11.80
N SER A 15 -7.87 -5.09 11.35
CA SER A 15 -9.17 -5.54 11.86
C SER A 15 -9.11 -6.17 13.25
N GLY A 16 -7.91 -6.48 13.76
CA GLY A 16 -7.72 -7.10 15.07
C GLY A 16 -6.29 -7.50 15.34
N LYS A 17 -6.07 -8.10 16.53
CA LYS A 17 -4.77 -8.62 16.96
C LYS A 17 -4.49 -9.94 16.24
N ASN A 18 -3.73 -9.86 15.19
CA ASN A 18 -3.29 -10.98 14.37
C ASN A 18 -1.75 -10.97 14.23
N LYS A 19 -1.19 -11.90 13.49
CA LYS A 19 0.26 -12.00 13.27
C LYS A 19 0.87 -10.73 12.69
N THR A 20 0.15 -10.00 11.82
CA THR A 20 0.60 -8.71 11.27
C THR A 20 0.65 -7.64 12.34
N TYR A 21 -0.39 -7.56 13.19
CA TYR A 21 -0.43 -6.66 14.34
C TYR A 21 0.75 -6.89 15.29
N ASP A 22 0.96 -8.15 15.70
CA ASP A 22 2.06 -8.52 16.62
C ASP A 22 3.42 -8.19 16.01
N THR A 23 3.58 -8.43 14.72
CA THR A 23 4.82 -8.14 13.98
C THR A 23 5.06 -6.64 13.88
N PHE A 24 4.05 -5.87 13.50
CA PHE A 24 4.16 -4.42 13.37
C PHE A 24 4.48 -3.76 14.72
N THR A 25 3.72 -4.09 15.76
CA THR A 25 3.90 -3.51 17.09
C THR A 25 5.22 -3.87 17.74
N LYS A 26 5.71 -5.08 17.50
CA LYS A 26 6.96 -5.58 18.08
C LYS A 26 8.21 -5.09 17.35
N TYR A 27 8.20 -5.01 16.02
CA TYR A 27 9.40 -4.79 15.23
C TYR A 27 9.45 -3.40 14.56
N ILE A 28 8.32 -2.71 14.41
CA ILE A 28 8.25 -1.38 13.82
C ILE A 28 7.93 -0.36 14.91
N SER A 29 6.67 -0.28 15.35
CA SER A 29 6.25 0.62 16.43
C SER A 29 4.92 0.19 17.04
N SER A 30 4.75 0.38 18.35
CA SER A 30 3.46 0.25 19.02
C SER A 30 2.52 1.43 18.72
N ASP A 31 3.07 2.58 18.34
CA ASP A 31 2.33 3.75 17.88
C ASP A 31 3.05 4.39 16.69
N PHE A 32 2.54 4.13 15.50
CA PHE A 32 3.14 4.60 14.24
C PHE A 32 3.18 6.12 14.10
N ARG A 33 2.33 6.85 14.84
CA ARG A 33 2.29 8.32 14.83
C ARG A 33 3.53 8.94 15.47
N THR A 34 4.23 8.19 16.31
CA THR A 34 5.44 8.64 17.00
C THR A 34 6.71 8.50 16.19
N ILE A 35 6.64 7.80 15.04
CA ILE A 35 7.78 7.62 14.15
C ILE A 35 8.15 8.97 13.54
N LYS A 36 9.40 9.37 13.72
CA LYS A 36 9.94 10.60 13.12
C LYS A 36 10.41 10.33 11.70
N ALA A 37 9.78 10.95 10.73
CA ALA A 37 10.17 10.97 9.33
C ALA A 37 9.76 12.32 8.76
N SER A 38 10.60 12.91 7.89
CA SER A 38 10.36 14.25 7.32
C SER A 38 9.37 14.19 6.16
N ASN A 39 9.29 13.05 5.49
CA ASN A 39 8.48 12.83 4.29
C ASN A 39 7.98 11.37 4.22
N PRO A 40 6.99 11.09 3.37
CA PRO A 40 6.37 9.78 3.22
C PRO A 40 7.35 8.65 2.90
N HIS A 41 8.26 8.84 1.92
CA HIS A 41 9.19 7.78 1.53
C HIS A 41 10.17 7.41 2.66
N GLU A 42 10.68 8.38 3.42
CA GLU A 42 11.54 8.12 4.60
C GLU A 42 10.79 7.33 5.68
N TYR A 43 9.49 7.59 5.85
CA TYR A 43 8.66 6.80 6.75
C TYR A 43 8.56 5.33 6.31
N ILE A 44 8.30 5.10 5.03
CA ILE A 44 8.26 3.75 4.47
C ILE A 44 9.60 3.05 4.65
N GLU A 45 10.68 3.72 4.27
CA GLU A 45 12.04 3.18 4.40
C GLU A 45 12.37 2.82 5.85
N PHE A 46 12.11 3.72 6.80
CA PHE A 46 12.33 3.46 8.22
C PHE A 46 11.54 2.24 8.71
N CYS A 47 10.24 2.18 8.40
CA CYS A 47 9.37 1.08 8.84
C CYS A 47 9.82 -0.25 8.25
N TRP A 48 10.11 -0.27 6.95
CA TRP A 48 10.52 -1.48 6.27
C TRP A 48 11.89 -1.97 6.74
N ASN A 49 12.88 -1.09 6.86
CA ASN A 49 14.20 -1.41 7.39
C ASN A 49 14.13 -1.91 8.84
N SER A 50 13.27 -1.31 9.66
CA SER A 50 13.03 -1.80 11.04
C SER A 50 12.49 -3.23 11.04
N TYR A 51 11.50 -3.52 10.19
CA TYR A 51 10.97 -4.87 10.03
C TYR A 51 12.02 -5.84 9.51
N GLU A 52 12.74 -5.48 8.43
CA GLU A 52 13.76 -6.33 7.82
C GLU A 52 14.91 -6.66 8.78
N THR A 53 15.32 -5.70 9.60
CA THR A 53 16.46 -5.86 10.50
C THR A 53 16.08 -6.61 11.79
N LYS A 54 14.93 -6.28 12.39
CA LYS A 54 14.56 -6.77 13.72
C LYS A 54 13.76 -8.08 13.69
N CYS A 55 12.97 -8.31 12.64
CA CYS A 55 12.16 -9.52 12.56
C CYS A 55 13.02 -10.73 12.18
N PRO A 56 12.99 -11.83 12.94
CA PRO A 56 13.76 -13.02 12.63
C PRO A 56 13.42 -13.60 11.26
N LYS A 57 14.42 -14.01 10.47
CA LYS A 57 14.23 -14.58 9.12
C LYS A 57 13.25 -15.78 9.15
N ALA A 58 13.32 -16.64 10.17
CA ALA A 58 12.42 -17.79 10.30
C ALA A 58 10.95 -17.42 10.52
N ALA A 59 10.65 -16.20 10.99
CA ALA A 59 9.29 -15.72 11.19
C ALA A 59 8.70 -15.07 9.92
N LYS A 60 9.55 -14.65 8.97
CA LYS A 60 9.16 -14.00 7.73
C LYS A 60 8.63 -15.02 6.74
N THR A 61 7.42 -14.77 6.27
CA THR A 61 6.81 -15.50 5.14
C THR A 61 6.40 -14.49 4.08
N GLN A 62 6.26 -14.92 2.84
CA GLN A 62 5.81 -14.06 1.75
C GLN A 62 4.47 -13.36 2.07
N SER A 63 3.52 -14.12 2.65
CA SER A 63 2.23 -13.58 3.07
C SER A 63 2.37 -12.53 4.19
N LEU A 64 3.20 -12.79 5.20
CA LEU A 64 3.43 -11.83 6.28
C LEU A 64 4.12 -10.57 5.77
N ASN A 65 5.13 -10.71 4.91
CA ASN A 65 5.82 -9.57 4.30
C ASN A 65 4.83 -8.67 3.54
N GLY A 66 3.93 -9.27 2.73
CA GLY A 66 2.88 -8.53 2.04
C GLY A 66 1.99 -7.75 3.00
N LYS A 67 1.44 -8.43 4.01
CA LYS A 67 0.53 -7.82 5.00
C LYS A 67 1.21 -6.74 5.86
N VAL A 68 2.47 -6.92 6.22
CA VAL A 68 3.25 -5.88 6.94
C VAL A 68 3.46 -4.67 6.04
N PHE A 69 3.81 -4.87 4.77
CA PHE A 69 4.02 -3.76 3.84
C PHE A 69 2.72 -3.01 3.53
N GLU A 70 1.60 -3.70 3.34
CA GLU A 70 0.26 -3.09 3.24
C GLU A 70 -0.04 -2.20 4.46
N ALA A 71 0.22 -2.71 5.68
CA ALA A 71 0.03 -1.94 6.91
C ALA A 71 0.96 -0.72 7.00
N VAL A 72 2.22 -0.84 6.55
CA VAL A 72 3.18 0.28 6.52
C VAL A 72 2.68 1.38 5.58
N VAL A 73 2.24 1.03 4.36
CA VAL A 73 1.68 2.01 3.41
C VAL A 73 0.40 2.64 3.97
N ALA A 74 -0.52 1.85 4.53
CA ALA A 74 -1.75 2.36 5.12
C ALA A 74 -1.50 3.32 6.30
N THR A 75 -0.52 3.02 7.17
CA THR A 75 -0.15 3.94 8.27
C THR A 75 0.50 5.22 7.76
N CYS A 76 1.25 5.15 6.65
CA CYS A 76 1.80 6.33 5.99
C CYS A 76 0.69 7.23 5.45
N LEU A 77 -0.24 6.68 4.67
CA LEU A 77 -1.39 7.42 4.14
C LEU A 77 -2.22 8.08 5.26
N TYR A 78 -2.46 7.34 6.34
CA TYR A 78 -3.15 7.87 7.51
C TYR A 78 -2.44 9.09 8.13
N ARG A 79 -1.11 9.03 8.25
CA ARG A 79 -0.29 10.13 8.78
C ARG A 79 -0.36 11.37 7.91
N GLU A 80 -0.38 11.19 6.61
CA GLU A 80 -0.48 12.27 5.62
C GLU A 80 -1.92 12.81 5.48
N GLY A 81 -2.87 12.26 6.26
CA GLY A 81 -4.26 12.72 6.24
C GLY A 81 -5.07 12.28 5.01
N ILE A 82 -4.59 11.28 4.29
CA ILE A 82 -5.29 10.73 3.11
C ILE A 82 -6.41 9.83 3.59
N LEU A 83 -7.58 10.41 3.75
CA LEU A 83 -8.78 9.75 4.29
C LEU A 83 -10.02 10.25 3.53
N PRO A 84 -11.10 9.45 3.43
CA PRO A 84 -11.19 8.06 3.91
C PRO A 84 -10.44 7.08 3.00
N MET A 85 -9.84 6.04 3.60
CA MET A 85 -9.29 4.90 2.87
C MET A 85 -10.02 3.62 3.26
N PHE A 86 -10.25 2.75 2.27
CA PHE A 86 -10.90 1.46 2.45
C PHE A 86 -9.89 0.36 2.17
N LEU A 87 -9.59 -0.45 3.18
CA LEU A 87 -8.57 -1.49 3.12
C LEU A 87 -9.19 -2.82 2.71
N GLN A 88 -8.48 -3.61 1.88
CA GLN A 88 -8.95 -4.91 1.36
C GLN A 88 -10.38 -4.79 0.82
N ALA A 89 -10.59 -3.79 -0.03
CA ALA A 89 -11.92 -3.36 -0.43
C ALA A 89 -12.28 -3.80 -1.86
N GLN A 90 -13.54 -4.15 -2.02
CA GLN A 90 -14.15 -4.38 -3.32
C GLN A 90 -14.84 -3.10 -3.80
N VAL A 91 -14.73 -2.83 -5.09
CA VAL A 91 -15.46 -1.72 -5.70
C VAL A 91 -16.75 -2.27 -6.30
N THR A 92 -17.85 -1.58 -6.06
CA THR A 92 -19.18 -1.97 -6.53
C THR A 92 -19.19 -2.23 -8.05
N PHE A 93 -19.79 -3.34 -8.44
CA PHE A 93 -19.88 -3.85 -9.82
C PHE A 93 -18.56 -4.32 -10.45
N VAL A 94 -17.48 -4.43 -9.69
CA VAL A 94 -16.22 -5.05 -10.12
C VAL A 94 -16.07 -6.38 -9.40
N PRO A 95 -16.57 -7.50 -9.97
CA PRO A 95 -16.59 -8.80 -9.27
C PRO A 95 -15.18 -9.39 -9.18
N ASN A 96 -14.92 -10.07 -8.05
CA ASN A 96 -13.70 -10.86 -7.82
C ASN A 96 -12.38 -10.03 -7.85
N VAL A 97 -12.47 -8.74 -7.57
CA VAL A 97 -11.30 -7.86 -7.46
C VAL A 97 -11.28 -7.23 -6.08
N ASP A 98 -10.22 -7.53 -5.32
CA ASP A 98 -9.95 -6.93 -4.02
C ASP A 98 -8.71 -6.04 -4.12
N PHE A 99 -8.90 -4.73 -3.99
CA PHE A 99 -7.79 -3.80 -3.91
C PHE A 99 -7.22 -3.76 -2.49
N ASP A 100 -5.90 -3.66 -2.38
CA ASP A 100 -5.26 -3.54 -1.07
C ASP A 100 -5.71 -2.26 -0.36
N ILE A 101 -5.86 -1.14 -1.12
CA ILE A 101 -6.47 0.12 -0.65
C ILE A 101 -7.35 0.69 -1.77
N VAL A 102 -8.51 1.23 -1.38
CA VAL A 102 -9.35 2.07 -2.26
C VAL A 102 -9.51 3.43 -1.63
N LEU A 103 -9.28 4.47 -2.43
CA LEU A 103 -9.56 5.87 -2.11
C LEU A 103 -10.62 6.41 -3.06
N PHE A 104 -11.24 7.53 -2.69
CA PHE A 104 -12.15 8.26 -3.57
C PHE A 104 -11.72 9.70 -3.70
N LYS A 105 -11.57 10.15 -4.94
CA LYS A 105 -11.32 11.55 -5.25
C LYS A 105 -12.67 12.26 -5.34
N GLU A 106 -12.97 13.12 -4.36
CA GLU A 106 -14.28 13.80 -4.26
C GLU A 106 -14.62 14.60 -5.52
N GLU A 107 -13.64 15.33 -6.06
CA GLU A 107 -13.83 16.18 -7.24
C GLU A 107 -14.31 15.39 -8.47
N ARG A 108 -13.84 14.17 -8.65
CA ARG A 108 -14.13 13.35 -9.84
C ARG A 108 -15.13 12.22 -9.55
N ARG A 109 -15.49 12.00 -8.30
CA ARG A 109 -16.32 10.88 -7.83
C ARG A 109 -15.85 9.52 -8.39
N SER A 110 -14.55 9.36 -8.55
CA SER A 110 -13.95 8.16 -9.13
C SER A 110 -13.09 7.45 -8.11
N PRO A 111 -13.10 6.11 -8.10
CA PRO A 111 -12.24 5.33 -7.22
C PRO A 111 -10.79 5.41 -7.68
N ILE A 112 -9.89 5.35 -6.69
CA ILE A 112 -8.47 5.12 -6.88
C ILE A 112 -8.17 3.76 -6.28
N GLY A 113 -7.80 2.79 -7.13
CA GLY A 113 -7.38 1.47 -6.71
C GLY A 113 -5.86 1.43 -6.49
N ILE A 114 -5.45 0.95 -5.32
CA ILE A 114 -4.03 0.79 -4.99
C ILE A 114 -3.76 -0.68 -4.73
N SER A 115 -2.85 -1.24 -5.51
CA SER A 115 -2.29 -2.58 -5.31
C SER A 115 -0.89 -2.45 -4.71
N ILE A 116 -0.62 -3.19 -3.63
CA ILE A 116 0.63 -3.12 -2.87
C ILE A 116 1.33 -4.47 -2.95
N LYS A 117 2.57 -4.49 -3.42
CA LYS A 117 3.34 -5.73 -3.59
C LYS A 117 4.79 -5.51 -3.17
N THR A 118 5.34 -6.40 -2.33
CA THR A 118 6.75 -6.38 -1.92
C THR A 118 7.71 -6.83 -3.03
N SER A 119 7.20 -7.50 -4.06
CA SER A 119 7.93 -7.93 -5.25
C SER A 119 6.97 -7.98 -6.42
N LEU A 120 7.39 -7.50 -7.57
CA LEU A 120 6.54 -7.39 -8.74
C LEU A 120 6.53 -8.68 -9.58
N ARG A 121 7.67 -9.27 -9.90
CA ARG A 121 7.77 -10.47 -10.76
C ARG A 121 6.60 -10.53 -11.75
N GLU A 122 5.73 -11.56 -11.65
CA GLU A 122 4.51 -11.70 -12.46
C GLU A 122 3.26 -11.04 -11.82
N ARG A 123 3.38 -10.51 -10.58
CA ARG A 123 2.23 -9.94 -9.86
C ARG A 123 1.73 -8.60 -10.42
N TYR A 124 2.60 -7.89 -11.15
CA TYR A 124 2.17 -6.68 -11.87
C TYR A 124 1.11 -6.98 -12.93
N LYS A 125 1.12 -8.17 -13.54
CA LYS A 125 0.11 -8.58 -14.52
C LYS A 125 -1.26 -8.74 -13.87
N GLN A 126 -1.31 -9.32 -12.65
CA GLN A 126 -2.54 -9.42 -11.89
C GLN A 126 -3.05 -8.01 -11.54
N ALA A 127 -2.21 -7.13 -11.02
CA ALA A 127 -2.59 -5.76 -10.69
C ALA A 127 -3.10 -4.99 -11.93
N ASP A 128 -2.50 -5.19 -13.10
CA ASP A 128 -2.95 -4.57 -14.34
C ASP A 128 -4.32 -5.09 -14.79
N LEU A 129 -4.57 -6.40 -14.71
CA LEU A 129 -5.88 -6.99 -15.01
C LEU A 129 -6.98 -6.49 -14.05
N GLU A 130 -6.69 -6.41 -12.76
CA GLU A 130 -7.59 -5.84 -11.75
C GLU A 130 -7.90 -4.37 -12.06
N ALA A 131 -6.88 -3.61 -12.47
CA ALA A 131 -7.01 -2.22 -12.87
C ALA A 131 -7.84 -2.05 -14.17
N VAL A 132 -7.67 -2.94 -15.15
CA VAL A 132 -8.52 -2.98 -16.36
C VAL A 132 -9.97 -3.24 -15.98
N ALA A 133 -10.24 -4.22 -15.11
CA ALA A 133 -11.58 -4.53 -14.64
C ALA A 133 -12.24 -3.33 -13.95
N LEU A 134 -11.49 -2.59 -13.11
CA LEU A 134 -12.00 -1.38 -12.48
C LEU A 134 -12.33 -0.28 -13.51
N LYS A 135 -11.44 -0.02 -14.47
CA LYS A 135 -11.65 0.98 -15.53
C LYS A 135 -12.79 0.62 -16.46
N TYR A 136 -13.08 -0.66 -16.65
CA TYR A 136 -14.20 -1.10 -17.45
C TYR A 136 -15.54 -0.65 -16.85
N VAL A 137 -15.66 -0.66 -15.54
CA VAL A 137 -16.86 -0.21 -14.81
C VAL A 137 -16.80 1.30 -14.52
N HIS A 138 -15.65 1.77 -14.02
CA HIS A 138 -15.40 3.16 -13.63
C HIS A 138 -14.33 3.77 -14.53
N ARG A 139 -14.74 4.32 -15.68
CA ARG A 139 -13.83 4.78 -16.75
C ARG A 139 -12.77 5.79 -16.30
N ASN A 140 -13.10 6.60 -15.29
CA ASN A 140 -12.21 7.62 -14.74
C ASN A 140 -11.41 7.11 -13.51
N ALA A 141 -11.47 5.82 -13.21
CA ALA A 141 -10.70 5.25 -12.12
C ALA A 141 -9.19 5.37 -12.38
N GLU A 142 -8.46 5.68 -11.34
CA GLU A 142 -7.01 5.65 -11.33
C GLU A 142 -6.52 4.41 -10.60
N ASN A 143 -5.43 3.82 -11.07
CA ASN A 143 -4.90 2.60 -10.51
C ASN A 143 -3.39 2.70 -10.34
N TYR A 144 -2.93 2.50 -9.12
CA TYR A 144 -1.53 2.60 -8.75
C TYR A 144 -1.01 1.27 -8.23
N LEU A 145 0.18 0.90 -8.68
CA LEU A 145 0.91 -0.25 -8.16
C LEU A 145 2.08 0.28 -7.32
N ILE A 146 2.02 0.03 -6.02
CA ILE A 146 3.04 0.46 -5.07
C ILE A 146 3.92 -0.74 -4.71
N SER A 147 5.23 -0.55 -4.80
CA SER A 147 6.22 -1.55 -4.42
C SER A 147 7.42 -0.89 -3.74
N LEU A 148 8.38 -1.71 -3.32
CA LEU A 148 9.68 -1.23 -2.85
C LEU A 148 10.62 -1.00 -4.03
N GLN A 149 11.64 -0.15 -3.84
CA GLN A 149 12.62 0.12 -4.88
C GLN A 149 13.34 -1.16 -5.28
N SER A 150 13.34 -1.44 -6.58
CA SER A 150 14.03 -2.58 -7.15
C SER A 150 14.17 -2.44 -8.66
N SER A 151 15.07 -3.22 -9.27
CA SER A 151 15.15 -3.33 -10.72
C SER A 151 13.87 -3.85 -11.38
N GLU A 152 13.02 -4.55 -10.61
CA GLU A 152 11.70 -5.00 -11.06
C GLU A 152 10.77 -3.81 -11.32
N VAL A 153 10.77 -2.79 -10.45
CA VAL A 153 9.96 -1.57 -10.61
C VAL A 153 10.31 -0.87 -11.91
N ASP A 154 11.59 -0.65 -12.17
CA ASP A 154 12.05 0.00 -13.41
C ASP A 154 11.69 -0.80 -14.66
N THR A 155 11.77 -2.13 -14.58
CA THR A 155 11.38 -3.02 -15.68
C THR A 155 9.89 -2.91 -15.96
N VAL A 156 9.05 -2.86 -14.93
CA VAL A 156 7.59 -2.77 -15.09
C VAL A 156 7.17 -1.36 -15.52
N LYS A 157 7.85 -0.31 -15.07
CA LYS A 157 7.66 1.07 -15.58
C LYS A 157 7.92 1.18 -17.08
N LYS A 158 8.94 0.47 -17.62
CA LYS A 158 9.18 0.42 -19.06
C LYS A 158 7.99 -0.22 -19.78
N LYS A 159 7.43 -1.32 -19.26
CA LYS A 159 6.24 -1.98 -19.83
C LYS A 159 4.99 -1.10 -19.80
N LEU A 160 4.85 -0.25 -18.79
CA LEU A 160 3.78 0.74 -18.75
C LEU A 160 3.97 1.79 -19.87
N LYS A 161 5.20 2.29 -20.05
CA LYS A 161 5.54 3.29 -21.09
C LYS A 161 5.38 2.75 -22.50
N ASP A 162 5.68 1.48 -22.73
CA ASP A 162 5.54 0.86 -24.07
C ASP A 162 4.12 0.37 -24.39
N GLY A 163 3.17 0.58 -23.47
CA GLY A 163 1.77 0.21 -23.68
C GLY A 163 1.45 -1.26 -23.44
N SER A 164 2.37 -2.05 -22.85
CA SER A 164 2.13 -3.44 -22.52
C SER A 164 1.21 -3.61 -21.31
N LEU A 165 0.96 -2.56 -20.53
CA LEU A 165 0.04 -2.50 -19.40
C LEU A 165 -1.07 -1.50 -19.71
N LEU A 166 -2.32 -1.90 -19.51
CA LEU A 166 -3.49 -1.15 -19.96
C LEU A 166 -4.31 -0.53 -18.83
N GLY A 167 -4.27 -1.15 -17.65
CA GLY A 167 -5.08 -0.76 -16.51
C GLY A 167 -4.37 0.21 -15.56
N LEU A 168 -3.09 0.00 -15.32
CA LEU A 168 -2.32 0.81 -14.40
C LEU A 168 -2.07 2.23 -14.93
N ASN A 169 -2.13 3.22 -14.05
CA ASN A 169 -1.75 4.60 -14.33
C ASN A 169 -0.30 4.87 -13.97
N ARG A 170 0.15 4.36 -12.82
CA ARG A 170 1.53 4.54 -12.33
C ARG A 170 2.00 3.31 -11.58
N ILE A 171 3.31 3.11 -11.58
CA ILE A 171 4.02 2.14 -10.77
C ILE A 171 5.04 2.93 -9.96
N ILE A 172 4.99 2.81 -8.63
CA ILE A 172 5.68 3.71 -7.71
C ILE A 172 6.51 2.92 -6.73
N ALA A 173 7.76 3.33 -6.55
CA ALA A 173 8.62 2.82 -5.49
C ALA A 173 8.37 3.65 -4.22
N ALA A 174 7.77 3.02 -3.20
CA ALA A 174 7.32 3.72 -2.00
C ALA A 174 8.46 4.24 -1.10
N ASP A 175 9.64 3.69 -1.25
CA ASP A 175 10.88 4.07 -0.56
C ASP A 175 11.73 5.07 -1.38
N THR A 176 11.09 5.84 -2.26
CA THR A 176 11.74 6.88 -3.07
C THR A 176 10.92 8.17 -3.09
N PRO A 177 11.52 9.33 -3.40
CA PRO A 177 10.82 10.61 -3.48
C PRO A 177 9.61 10.64 -4.43
N GLU A 178 9.55 9.71 -5.40
CA GLU A 178 8.38 9.59 -6.28
C GLU A 178 7.09 9.29 -5.51
N PHE A 179 7.20 8.66 -4.33
CA PHE A 179 6.04 8.40 -3.48
C PHE A 179 5.54 9.69 -2.82
N ASP A 180 6.44 10.60 -2.46
CA ASP A 180 6.07 11.92 -1.90
C ASP A 180 5.29 12.75 -2.93
N ASP A 181 5.73 12.70 -4.20
CA ASP A 181 5.02 13.37 -5.29
C ASP A 181 3.59 12.83 -5.43
N LEU A 182 3.42 11.50 -5.36
CA LEU A 182 2.09 10.88 -5.41
C LEU A 182 1.19 11.32 -4.26
N ILE A 183 1.74 11.42 -3.05
CA ILE A 183 0.99 11.80 -1.84
C ILE A 183 0.55 13.28 -1.91
N SER A 184 1.30 14.12 -2.61
CA SER A 184 1.04 15.56 -2.73
C SER A 184 -0.01 15.91 -3.81
N GLU A 185 -0.37 14.98 -4.70
CA GLU A 185 -1.37 15.13 -5.77
C GLU A 185 -2.82 14.97 -5.24
#